data_86d9a80e0b653132c88277c7de2d3109
#
_entry.id   86d9a80e0b653132c88277c7de2d3109
#
_cell.length_a   1.000
_cell.length_b   1.000
_cell.length_c   1.000
_cell.angle_alpha   90.00
_cell.angle_beta   90.00
_cell.angle_gamma   90.00
#
_symmetry.space_group_name_H-M   'P 1'
#
loop_
_entity.id
_entity.type
_entity.pdbx_description
1 polymer ?
#
loop_
_entity_poly.entity_id
_entity_poly.type
_entity_poly.pdbx_seq_one_letter_code
_entity_poly.pdbx_strand_id
1 'polypeptide(L)'
;MTMKLSDANAPGERLKIGFVLSKSFTLSAFSLFVDTLRLASDEFDRSGRVLADWEVLGSTRHLIMSSCGVKVAPTSDFVDPSQFHYIVVVGGLLNSETPIDHETVSFLKTAAAKNVRLIGVCTGSFILAEIGLMKQHQTCVSWLHYQAFRDRFPDHQVRSDRIFNLDRTRGSCAGGSSAADMAASIVQRHISHDAARNALEVLQIERARTALEIQPRRPLEIASEDPRIRAVLIMMDRHIEGTITIPELARSVGLSRRQLERLFLSETNSTPALVYRRVRLERAKQVLLQSKAPLIEIALDTGFENASHFSRAFKQTFGQTPTQLRASMTD
;
A
#
# COMPACT_ATOMS: atom_id res chain seq x y z
N MET A 1 20.16 -4.28 25.58
CA MET A 1 19.77 -3.04 26.29
C MET A 1 18.46 -2.58 25.68
N THR A 2 17.35 -3.07 26.21
CA THR A 2 15.99 -2.88 25.67
C THR A 2 15.45 -1.55 26.19
N MET A 3 15.50 -0.53 25.34
CA MET A 3 14.94 0.79 25.66
C MET A 3 13.41 0.69 25.63
N LYS A 4 12.76 0.66 26.79
CA LYS A 4 11.31 0.82 26.93
C LYS A 4 10.96 2.23 26.41
N LEU A 5 10.34 2.31 25.25
CA LEU A 5 9.73 3.52 24.74
C LEU A 5 8.39 3.73 25.47
N SER A 6 8.33 4.73 26.33
CA SER A 6 7.07 5.22 26.91
C SER A 6 6.37 6.10 25.86
N ASP A 7 5.68 5.49 24.89
CA ASP A 7 4.79 6.18 23.95
C ASP A 7 3.31 6.12 24.40
N ALA A 8 3.05 5.71 25.66
CA ALA A 8 1.71 5.77 26.23
C ALA A 8 1.36 7.23 26.54
N ASN A 9 0.16 7.65 26.15
CA ASN A 9 -0.39 8.93 26.55
C ASN A 9 -0.31 9.09 28.07
N ALA A 10 -0.19 10.30 28.56
CA ALA A 10 -0.38 10.58 29.98
C ALA A 10 -1.76 10.03 30.41
N PRO A 11 -1.91 9.48 31.64
CA PRO A 11 -3.18 8.93 32.07
C PRO A 11 -4.30 9.95 31.92
N GLY A 12 -5.31 9.64 31.07
CA GLY A 12 -6.44 10.51 30.77
C GLY A 12 -6.33 11.35 29.48
N GLU A 13 -5.23 11.29 28.75
CA GLU A 13 -5.11 11.97 27.45
C GLU A 13 -5.73 11.12 26.33
N ARG A 14 -6.68 11.70 25.58
CA ARG A 14 -7.31 11.04 24.44
C ARG A 14 -6.35 10.97 23.25
N LEU A 15 -6.36 9.83 22.54
CA LEU A 15 -5.68 9.73 21.24
C LEU A 15 -6.35 10.67 20.22
N LYS A 16 -5.65 11.69 19.74
CA LYS A 16 -6.18 12.64 18.73
C LYS A 16 -5.56 12.41 17.37
N ILE A 17 -6.40 12.25 16.34
CA ILE A 17 -5.99 12.02 14.95
C ILE A 17 -6.66 13.02 14.02
N GLY A 18 -5.85 13.73 13.21
CA GLY A 18 -6.33 14.57 12.13
C GLY A 18 -6.26 13.83 10.80
N PHE A 19 -7.33 13.87 10.00
CA PHE A 19 -7.38 13.31 8.66
C PHE A 19 -7.31 14.40 7.60
N VAL A 20 -6.43 14.25 6.65
CA VAL A 20 -6.34 15.06 5.44
C VAL A 20 -6.73 14.17 4.26
N LEU A 21 -7.83 14.49 3.61
CA LEU A 21 -8.34 13.74 2.46
C LEU A 21 -7.89 14.41 1.17
N SER A 22 -7.27 13.65 0.27
CA SER A 22 -6.95 14.15 -1.06
C SER A 22 -8.18 14.15 -1.98
N LYS A 23 -8.11 14.88 -3.09
CA LYS A 23 -9.10 14.72 -4.18
C LYS A 23 -9.12 13.26 -4.63
N SER A 24 -10.31 12.71 -4.82
CA SER A 24 -10.51 11.31 -5.20
C SER A 24 -9.90 10.30 -4.23
N PHE A 25 -9.93 10.59 -2.93
CA PHE A 25 -9.43 9.68 -1.90
C PHE A 25 -10.18 8.34 -1.89
N THR A 26 -9.54 7.29 -1.38
CA THR A 26 -10.16 5.96 -1.25
C THR A 26 -11.05 5.89 -0.02
N LEU A 27 -12.37 5.87 -0.23
CA LEU A 27 -13.35 5.90 0.86
C LEU A 27 -13.18 4.75 1.85
N SER A 28 -13.00 3.50 1.38
CA SER A 28 -12.82 2.34 2.25
C SER A 28 -11.60 2.46 3.15
N ALA A 29 -10.50 3.02 2.66
CA ALA A 29 -9.30 3.20 3.46
C ALA A 29 -9.49 4.26 4.56
N PHE A 30 -10.24 5.32 4.27
CA PHE A 30 -10.64 6.34 5.25
C PHE A 30 -11.60 5.78 6.29
N SER A 31 -12.73 5.20 5.83
CA SER A 31 -13.78 4.72 6.72
C SER A 31 -13.31 3.62 7.66
N LEU A 32 -12.55 2.63 7.16
CA LEU A 32 -11.99 1.57 7.99
C LEU A 32 -11.02 2.09 9.05
N PHE A 33 -10.23 3.12 8.74
CA PHE A 33 -9.37 3.74 9.75
C PHE A 33 -10.19 4.46 10.83
N VAL A 34 -11.14 5.30 10.41
CA VAL A 34 -12.01 6.07 11.33
C VAL A 34 -12.88 5.15 12.18
N ASP A 35 -13.52 4.14 11.57
CA ASP A 35 -14.39 3.21 12.30
C ASP A 35 -13.61 2.35 13.30
N THR A 36 -12.36 1.97 13.00
CA THR A 36 -11.49 1.31 13.98
C THR A 36 -11.24 2.20 15.20
N LEU A 37 -11.01 3.52 14.99
CA LEU A 37 -10.85 4.47 16.10
C LEU A 37 -12.16 4.65 16.89
N ARG A 38 -13.29 4.80 16.20
CA ARG A 38 -14.60 4.98 16.78
C ARG A 38 -14.96 3.81 17.70
N LEU A 39 -14.84 2.60 17.19
CA LEU A 39 -15.16 1.37 17.93
C LEU A 39 -14.21 1.14 19.12
N ALA A 40 -12.93 1.50 18.96
CA ALA A 40 -11.95 1.44 20.05
C ALA A 40 -12.13 2.54 21.09
N SER A 41 -12.77 3.65 20.74
CA SER A 41 -12.99 4.80 21.62
C SER A 41 -14.12 4.58 22.63
N ASP A 42 -15.09 3.74 22.29
CA ASP A 42 -16.30 3.53 23.07
C ASP A 42 -16.71 2.05 23.04
N GLU A 43 -16.42 1.33 24.10
CA GLU A 43 -16.70 -0.11 24.23
C GLU A 43 -18.22 -0.44 24.16
N PHE A 44 -19.07 0.53 24.43
CA PHE A 44 -20.53 0.37 24.37
C PHE A 44 -21.12 0.72 23.00
N ASP A 45 -20.28 1.01 22.01
CA ASP A 45 -20.67 1.39 20.64
C ASP A 45 -21.73 2.50 20.55
N ARG A 46 -21.67 3.45 21.48
CA ARG A 46 -22.51 4.66 21.47
C ARG A 46 -21.91 5.79 20.61
N SER A 47 -20.82 5.46 19.89
CA SER A 47 -20.03 6.41 19.09
C SER A 47 -19.47 7.59 19.89
N GLY A 48 -19.24 7.38 21.18
CA GLY A 48 -18.59 8.35 22.05
C GLY A 48 -17.12 8.51 21.74
N ARG A 49 -16.62 9.76 21.80
CA ARG A 49 -15.20 10.07 21.66
C ARG A 49 -14.53 10.06 23.04
N VAL A 50 -14.52 8.89 23.69
CA VAL A 50 -14.07 8.74 25.08
C VAL A 50 -12.55 8.61 25.16
N LEU A 51 -11.98 7.62 24.47
CA LEU A 51 -10.55 7.30 24.49
C LEU A 51 -9.79 7.82 23.26
N ALA A 52 -10.50 8.03 22.15
CA ALA A 52 -9.96 8.61 20.92
C ALA A 52 -10.86 9.73 20.40
N ASP A 53 -10.23 10.68 19.70
CA ASP A 53 -10.91 11.77 19.02
C ASP A 53 -10.30 11.97 17.62
N TRP A 54 -11.09 12.43 16.66
CA TRP A 54 -10.64 12.61 15.29
C TRP A 54 -11.37 13.76 14.60
N GLU A 55 -10.65 14.38 13.67
CA GLU A 55 -11.18 15.47 12.83
C GLU A 55 -10.77 15.23 11.38
N VAL A 56 -11.66 15.59 10.46
CA VAL A 56 -11.33 15.73 9.03
C VAL A 56 -10.97 17.18 8.81
N LEU A 57 -9.70 17.40 8.46
CA LEU A 57 -9.09 18.72 8.35
C LEU A 57 -9.12 19.21 6.90
N GLY A 58 -9.48 20.47 6.71
CA GLY A 58 -9.52 21.11 5.41
C GLY A 58 -10.50 22.27 5.42
N SER A 59 -10.67 22.96 4.29
CA SER A 59 -11.65 24.02 4.20
C SER A 59 -13.08 23.47 4.43
N THR A 60 -13.70 23.87 5.53
CA THR A 60 -15.06 23.44 5.90
C THR A 60 -16.14 23.90 4.90
N ARG A 61 -15.77 24.81 3.98
CA ARG A 61 -16.66 25.30 2.93
C ARG A 61 -16.75 24.38 1.71
N HIS A 62 -15.88 23.38 1.59
CA HIS A 62 -15.78 22.55 0.40
C HIS A 62 -15.90 21.06 0.74
N LEU A 63 -16.75 20.38 -0.03
CA LEU A 63 -16.86 18.92 0.05
C LEU A 63 -15.71 18.27 -0.73
N ILE A 64 -15.10 17.24 -0.14
CA ILE A 64 -14.06 16.45 -0.78
C ILE A 64 -14.68 15.19 -1.38
N MET A 65 -14.50 14.99 -2.68
CA MET A 65 -15.04 13.83 -3.39
C MET A 65 -14.08 12.64 -3.28
N SER A 66 -14.61 11.48 -2.92
CA SER A 66 -13.88 10.21 -2.95
C SER A 66 -13.80 9.64 -4.38
N SER A 67 -12.95 8.63 -4.57
CA SER A 67 -12.81 7.92 -5.85
C SER A 67 -14.08 7.19 -6.31
N CYS A 68 -15.01 6.90 -5.41
CA CYS A 68 -16.30 6.28 -5.72
C CYS A 68 -17.47 7.29 -5.77
N GLY A 69 -17.20 8.60 -5.75
CA GLY A 69 -18.20 9.65 -5.90
C GLY A 69 -18.89 10.11 -4.61
N VAL A 70 -18.63 9.46 -3.47
CA VAL A 70 -19.16 9.92 -2.17
C VAL A 70 -18.40 11.19 -1.74
N LYS A 71 -19.14 12.19 -1.28
CA LYS A 71 -18.59 13.45 -0.79
C LYS A 71 -18.53 13.48 0.72
N VAL A 72 -17.40 13.92 1.26
CA VAL A 72 -17.16 14.08 2.69
C VAL A 72 -16.86 15.56 3.00
N ALA A 73 -17.50 16.10 4.03
CA ALA A 73 -17.21 17.44 4.54
C ALA A 73 -16.05 17.37 5.54
N PRO A 74 -15.08 18.29 5.49
CA PRO A 74 -14.20 18.53 6.62
C PRO A 74 -15.02 18.90 7.88
N THR A 75 -14.56 18.45 9.03
CA THR A 75 -15.19 18.75 10.33
C THR A 75 -14.54 19.93 11.04
N SER A 76 -13.33 20.31 10.59
CA SER A 76 -12.55 21.42 11.11
C SER A 76 -11.70 22.03 10.00
N ASP A 77 -11.51 23.33 10.03
CA ASP A 77 -10.45 23.99 9.27
C ASP A 77 -9.07 23.59 9.80
N PHE A 78 -8.00 23.94 9.10
CA PHE A 78 -6.65 23.66 9.58
C PHE A 78 -6.37 24.45 10.87
N VAL A 79 -6.08 23.69 11.92
CA VAL A 79 -5.74 24.18 13.27
C VAL A 79 -4.28 23.87 13.58
N ASP A 80 -3.80 24.24 14.78
CA ASP A 80 -2.42 23.89 15.16
C ASP A 80 -2.21 22.36 15.13
N PRO A 81 -1.31 21.84 14.27
CA PRO A 81 -1.12 20.39 14.15
C PRO A 81 -0.56 19.73 15.42
N SER A 82 0.06 20.48 16.33
CA SER A 82 0.62 19.94 17.58
C SER A 82 -0.42 19.36 18.54
N GLN A 83 -1.70 19.68 18.35
CA GLN A 83 -2.78 19.08 19.12
C GLN A 83 -3.11 17.63 18.72
N PHE A 84 -2.55 17.14 17.59
CA PHE A 84 -2.76 15.77 17.10
C PHE A 84 -1.54 14.89 17.37
N HIS A 85 -1.79 13.66 17.75
CA HIS A 85 -0.75 12.62 17.85
C HIS A 85 -0.31 12.15 16.45
N TYR A 86 -1.26 12.11 15.52
CA TYR A 86 -1.05 11.71 14.13
C TYR A 86 -1.85 12.59 13.17
N ILE A 87 -1.26 12.89 12.03
CA ILE A 87 -1.98 13.40 10.85
C ILE A 87 -1.95 12.29 9.79
N VAL A 88 -3.12 11.86 9.37
CA VAL A 88 -3.32 10.78 8.41
C VAL A 88 -3.73 11.36 7.07
N VAL A 89 -2.88 11.23 6.06
CA VAL A 89 -3.15 11.65 4.68
C VAL A 89 -3.72 10.48 3.91
N VAL A 90 -4.98 10.58 3.51
CA VAL A 90 -5.68 9.54 2.74
C VAL A 90 -5.65 9.89 1.26
N GLY A 91 -4.91 9.12 0.49
CA GLY A 91 -4.87 9.25 -0.96
C GLY A 91 -5.89 8.35 -1.67
N GLY A 92 -5.91 8.42 -2.99
CA GLY A 92 -6.83 7.66 -3.84
C GLY A 92 -6.30 7.48 -5.26
N LEU A 93 -6.97 8.02 -6.26
CA LEU A 93 -6.54 7.91 -7.65
C LEU A 93 -5.27 8.72 -7.92
N LEU A 94 -4.34 8.14 -8.68
CA LEU A 94 -3.06 8.79 -9.06
C LEU A 94 -3.17 9.70 -10.30
N ASN A 95 -4.36 9.86 -10.86
CA ASN A 95 -4.62 10.63 -12.07
C ASN A 95 -4.79 12.14 -11.85
N SER A 96 -4.70 12.61 -10.60
CA SER A 96 -4.81 14.03 -10.27
C SER A 96 -3.44 14.69 -10.26
N GLU A 97 -3.25 15.74 -11.06
CA GLU A 97 -2.02 16.55 -11.07
C GLU A 97 -1.82 17.28 -9.73
N THR A 98 -2.91 17.69 -9.08
CA THR A 98 -2.89 18.37 -7.77
C THR A 98 -3.84 17.69 -6.80
N PRO A 99 -3.40 16.58 -6.16
CA PRO A 99 -4.26 15.81 -5.25
C PRO A 99 -4.63 16.58 -3.97
N ILE A 100 -3.78 17.53 -3.56
CA ILE A 100 -3.99 18.45 -2.42
C ILE A 100 -3.59 19.86 -2.84
N ASP A 101 -4.15 20.86 -2.19
CA ASP A 101 -3.84 22.27 -2.42
C ASP A 101 -2.59 22.75 -1.64
N HIS A 102 -2.18 23.99 -1.92
CA HIS A 102 -0.99 24.59 -1.32
C HIS A 102 -1.14 24.80 0.20
N GLU A 103 -2.35 25.10 0.68
CA GLU A 103 -2.62 25.28 2.11
C GLU A 103 -2.41 23.96 2.86
N THR A 104 -2.94 22.87 2.31
CA THR A 104 -2.72 21.50 2.81
C THR A 104 -1.23 21.14 2.85
N VAL A 105 -0.47 21.46 1.79
CA VAL A 105 0.98 21.24 1.77
C VAL A 105 1.69 22.02 2.89
N SER A 106 1.33 23.27 3.09
CA SER A 106 1.89 24.12 4.15
C SER A 106 1.58 23.55 5.53
N PHE A 107 0.34 23.11 5.76
CA PHE A 107 -0.08 22.47 7.01
C PHE A 107 0.73 21.19 7.30
N LEU A 108 0.89 20.31 6.31
CA LEU A 108 1.64 19.05 6.48
C LEU A 108 3.13 19.30 6.76
N LYS A 109 3.75 20.30 6.13
CA LYS A 109 5.13 20.72 6.42
C LYS A 109 5.27 21.29 7.83
N THR A 110 4.29 22.08 8.28
CA THR A 110 4.24 22.60 9.66
C THR A 110 4.10 21.48 10.67
N ALA A 111 3.22 20.49 10.39
CA ALA A 111 3.06 19.32 11.24
C ALA A 111 4.37 18.51 11.36
N ALA A 112 5.07 18.31 10.25
CA ALA A 112 6.37 17.63 10.24
C ALA A 112 7.42 18.40 11.06
N ALA A 113 7.49 19.73 10.92
CA ALA A 113 8.41 20.59 11.66
C ALA A 113 8.15 20.58 13.17
N LYS A 114 6.89 20.38 13.57
CA LYS A 114 6.46 20.21 14.97
C LYS A 114 6.56 18.76 15.48
N ASN A 115 7.20 17.86 14.73
CA ASN A 115 7.37 16.44 15.04
C ASN A 115 6.04 15.68 15.22
N VAL A 116 4.93 16.14 14.64
CA VAL A 116 3.70 15.36 14.58
C VAL A 116 3.90 14.18 13.65
N ARG A 117 3.42 12.99 14.04
CA ARG A 117 3.56 11.78 13.25
C ARG A 117 2.67 11.84 12.01
N LEU A 118 3.26 11.61 10.83
CA LEU A 118 2.53 11.65 9.56
C LEU A 118 2.35 10.25 9.00
N ILE A 119 1.14 9.93 8.57
CA ILE A 119 0.77 8.64 8.02
C ILE A 119 0.19 8.83 6.61
N GLY A 120 0.73 8.09 5.63
CA GLY A 120 0.17 7.99 4.29
C GLY A 120 -0.66 6.72 4.13
N VAL A 121 -1.96 6.86 3.94
CA VAL A 121 -2.87 5.72 3.71
C VAL A 121 -3.19 5.63 2.23
N CYS A 122 -3.14 4.41 1.66
CA CYS A 122 -3.28 4.19 0.22
C CYS A 122 -2.23 5.00 -0.55
N THR A 123 -2.61 5.81 -1.55
CA THR A 123 -1.69 6.71 -2.26
C THR A 123 -1.36 7.99 -1.49
N GLY A 124 -1.79 8.16 -0.25
CA GLY A 124 -1.34 9.24 0.63
C GLY A 124 0.18 9.24 0.88
N SER A 125 0.81 8.06 0.75
CA SER A 125 2.26 7.93 0.76
C SER A 125 2.95 8.63 -0.41
N PHE A 126 2.32 8.65 -1.60
CA PHE A 126 2.81 9.42 -2.77
C PHE A 126 2.77 10.93 -2.48
N ILE A 127 1.69 11.41 -1.87
CA ILE A 127 1.53 12.82 -1.51
C ILE A 127 2.63 13.25 -0.54
N LEU A 128 2.87 12.46 0.52
CA LEU A 128 3.93 12.74 1.49
C LEU A 128 5.33 12.63 0.88
N ALA A 129 5.56 11.71 -0.06
CA ALA A 129 6.83 11.58 -0.77
C ALA A 129 7.09 12.78 -1.69
N GLU A 130 6.07 13.23 -2.44
CA GLU A 130 6.15 14.38 -3.35
C GLU A 130 6.58 15.67 -2.65
N ILE A 131 6.03 15.91 -1.46
CA ILE A 131 6.39 17.11 -0.67
C ILE A 131 7.64 16.90 0.20
N GLY A 132 8.36 15.79 0.00
CA GLY A 132 9.67 15.49 0.60
C GLY A 132 9.64 14.97 2.04
N LEU A 133 8.45 14.57 2.55
CA LEU A 133 8.29 14.16 3.95
C LEU A 133 8.52 12.67 4.21
N MET A 134 8.90 11.89 3.17
CA MET A 134 9.18 10.44 3.28
C MET A 134 10.62 10.04 2.94
N LYS A 135 11.52 11.00 2.63
CA LYS A 135 12.86 10.70 2.06
C LYS A 135 13.72 9.71 2.86
N GLN A 136 13.63 9.70 4.17
CA GLN A 136 14.45 8.83 5.04
C GLN A 136 13.63 7.72 5.69
N HIS A 137 12.40 7.49 5.20
CA HIS A 137 11.47 6.54 5.78
C HIS A 137 11.14 5.42 4.81
N GLN A 138 11.08 4.19 5.34
CA GLN A 138 10.61 3.08 4.55
C GLN A 138 9.11 3.24 4.27
N THR A 139 8.74 3.24 3.00
CA THR A 139 7.37 3.49 2.55
C THR A 139 6.71 2.19 2.13
N CYS A 140 5.56 1.85 2.74
CA CYS A 140 4.70 0.77 2.29
C CYS A 140 3.67 1.31 1.31
N VAL A 141 3.57 0.70 0.14
CA VAL A 141 2.55 1.00 -0.87
C VAL A 141 1.81 -0.26 -1.28
N SER A 142 0.62 -0.10 -1.85
CA SER A 142 -0.05 -1.22 -2.51
C SER A 142 0.83 -1.82 -3.61
N TRP A 143 0.79 -3.14 -3.73
CA TRP A 143 1.43 -3.83 -4.85
C TRP A 143 1.01 -3.24 -6.21
N LEU A 144 -0.24 -2.78 -6.33
CA LEU A 144 -0.78 -2.14 -7.53
C LEU A 144 0.01 -0.89 -7.94
N HIS A 145 0.52 -0.14 -6.96
CA HIS A 145 1.19 1.15 -7.16
C HIS A 145 2.71 1.08 -6.94
N TYR A 146 3.26 -0.12 -6.70
CA TYR A 146 4.68 -0.29 -6.37
C TYR A 146 5.59 0.23 -7.48
N GLN A 147 5.33 -0.14 -8.74
CA GLN A 147 6.15 0.31 -9.87
C GLN A 147 6.01 1.81 -10.07
N ALA A 148 4.79 2.34 -10.08
CA ALA A 148 4.55 3.78 -10.22
C ALA A 148 5.26 4.61 -9.12
N PHE A 149 5.34 4.07 -7.90
CA PHE A 149 6.07 4.73 -6.82
C PHE A 149 7.59 4.73 -7.07
N ARG A 150 8.16 3.60 -7.49
CA ARG A 150 9.59 3.49 -7.82
C ARG A 150 10.01 4.42 -8.96
N ASP A 151 9.20 4.48 -10.00
CA ASP A 151 9.49 5.30 -11.19
C ASP A 151 9.46 6.80 -10.83
N ARG A 152 8.53 7.19 -9.95
CA ARG A 152 8.38 8.59 -9.52
C ARG A 152 9.39 9.01 -8.43
N PHE A 153 9.78 8.06 -7.57
CA PHE A 153 10.64 8.31 -6.41
C PHE A 153 11.77 7.26 -6.33
N PRO A 154 12.73 7.26 -7.27
CA PRO A 154 13.74 6.19 -7.38
C PRO A 154 14.63 6.07 -6.14
N ASP A 155 14.85 7.16 -5.42
CA ASP A 155 15.71 7.20 -4.22
C ASP A 155 14.99 6.79 -2.93
N HIS A 156 13.69 6.46 -2.98
CA HIS A 156 12.93 6.09 -1.78
C HIS A 156 12.98 4.58 -1.52
N GLN A 157 13.06 4.22 -0.25
CA GLN A 157 12.92 2.84 0.19
C GLN A 157 11.45 2.42 0.19
N VAL A 158 10.99 1.79 -0.88
CA VAL A 158 9.60 1.35 -1.03
C VAL A 158 9.44 -0.15 -0.84
N ARG A 159 8.35 -0.56 -0.21
CA ARG A 159 7.98 -1.96 0.05
C ARG A 159 6.52 -2.22 -0.34
N SER A 160 6.26 -3.41 -0.89
CA SER A 160 4.90 -3.93 -1.14
C SER A 160 4.72 -5.37 -0.64
N ASP A 161 5.72 -5.88 0.10
CA ASP A 161 5.73 -7.21 0.73
C ASP A 161 5.15 -7.22 2.15
N ARG A 162 4.56 -6.13 2.56
CA ARG A 162 3.92 -5.94 3.86
C ARG A 162 2.68 -5.09 3.71
N ILE A 163 1.80 -5.12 4.71
CA ILE A 163 0.54 -4.40 4.65
C ILE A 163 0.65 -2.96 5.15
N PHE A 164 1.56 -2.67 6.07
CA PHE A 164 1.90 -1.32 6.50
C PHE A 164 3.33 -1.23 7.03
N ASN A 165 3.81 -0.01 7.19
CA ASN A 165 5.01 0.35 7.93
C ASN A 165 4.70 1.51 8.87
N LEU A 166 5.17 1.44 10.10
CA LEU A 166 5.00 2.49 11.11
C LEU A 166 6.31 2.61 11.90
N ASP A 167 7.03 3.66 11.65
CA ASP A 167 8.21 4.02 12.43
C ASP A 167 7.88 5.07 13.53
N ARG A 168 8.89 5.71 14.07
CA ARG A 168 8.73 6.67 15.16
C ARG A 168 7.97 7.93 14.73
N THR A 169 8.12 8.39 13.49
CA THR A 169 7.59 9.68 13.00
C THR A 169 6.76 9.55 11.73
N ARG A 170 6.88 8.45 11.01
CA ARG A 170 6.20 8.22 9.74
C ARG A 170 5.52 6.86 9.70
N GLY A 171 4.44 6.82 8.96
CA GLY A 171 3.76 5.57 8.66
C GLY A 171 3.20 5.56 7.24
N SER A 172 2.98 4.36 6.72
CA SER A 172 2.32 4.16 5.43
C SER A 172 1.70 2.78 5.33
N CYS A 173 0.55 2.66 4.70
CA CYS A 173 -0.10 1.37 4.46
C CYS A 173 -0.58 1.24 3.02
N ALA A 174 -0.78 -0.01 2.61
CA ALA A 174 -1.23 -0.35 1.26
C ALA A 174 -2.63 0.19 0.90
N GLY A 175 -3.44 0.55 1.89
CA GLY A 175 -4.84 0.96 1.73
C GLY A 175 -5.81 -0.22 1.88
N GLY A 176 -7.10 0.03 1.61
CA GLY A 176 -8.15 -0.97 1.86
C GLY A 176 -8.17 -1.41 3.33
N SER A 177 -8.33 -2.72 3.58
CA SER A 177 -8.39 -3.27 4.94
C SER A 177 -7.10 -3.09 5.75
N SER A 178 -5.93 -2.88 5.11
CA SER A 178 -4.70 -2.60 5.86
C SER A 178 -4.73 -1.26 6.62
N ALA A 179 -5.67 -0.38 6.29
CA ALA A 179 -5.93 0.83 7.05
C ALA A 179 -6.50 0.53 8.45
N ALA A 180 -7.38 -0.49 8.56
CA ALA A 180 -7.90 -0.96 9.84
C ALA A 180 -6.79 -1.60 10.69
N ASP A 181 -5.91 -2.43 10.09
CA ASP A 181 -4.79 -3.05 10.81
C ASP A 181 -3.81 -2.00 11.36
N MET A 182 -3.52 -0.97 10.56
CA MET A 182 -2.67 0.13 10.99
C MET A 182 -3.32 0.94 12.12
N ALA A 183 -4.62 1.26 11.99
CA ALA A 183 -5.37 1.93 13.03
C ALA A 183 -5.40 1.10 14.32
N ALA A 184 -5.66 -0.21 14.23
CA ALA A 184 -5.62 -1.13 15.36
C ALA A 184 -4.23 -1.17 16.03
N SER A 185 -3.15 -1.16 15.24
CA SER A 185 -1.78 -1.06 15.80
C SER A 185 -1.54 0.25 16.57
N ILE A 186 -2.13 1.36 16.13
CA ILE A 186 -2.07 2.65 16.84
C ILE A 186 -2.93 2.60 18.10
N VAL A 187 -4.16 2.08 18.01
CA VAL A 187 -5.04 1.89 19.16
C VAL A 187 -4.37 1.02 20.23
N GLN A 188 -3.77 -0.09 19.83
CA GLN A 188 -3.05 -0.98 20.74
C GLN A 188 -1.92 -0.26 21.49
N ARG A 189 -1.23 0.67 20.82
CA ARG A 189 -0.13 1.45 21.42
C ARG A 189 -0.61 2.51 22.41
N HIS A 190 -1.75 3.15 22.14
CA HIS A 190 -2.20 4.34 22.88
C HIS A 190 -3.38 4.08 23.82
N ILE A 191 -4.17 3.05 23.57
CA ILE A 191 -5.37 2.72 24.35
C ILE A 191 -5.19 1.35 25.01
N SER A 192 -5.48 0.26 24.26
CA SER A 192 -5.27 -1.10 24.76
C SER A 192 -5.31 -2.13 23.62
N HIS A 193 -4.81 -3.32 23.91
CA HIS A 193 -4.91 -4.47 23.00
C HIS A 193 -6.37 -4.91 22.83
N ASP A 194 -7.15 -4.89 23.92
CA ASP A 194 -8.54 -5.34 23.91
C ASP A 194 -9.44 -4.38 23.12
N ALA A 195 -9.24 -3.06 23.24
CA ALA A 195 -9.95 -2.07 22.41
C ALA A 195 -9.66 -2.26 20.93
N ALA A 196 -8.41 -2.53 20.56
CA ALA A 196 -8.02 -2.80 19.17
C ALA A 196 -8.68 -4.08 18.64
N ARG A 197 -8.68 -5.16 19.44
CA ARG A 197 -9.32 -6.42 19.07
C ARG A 197 -10.83 -6.26 18.92
N ASN A 198 -11.51 -5.67 19.90
CA ASN A 198 -12.94 -5.42 19.85
C ASN A 198 -13.35 -4.61 18.62
N ALA A 199 -12.61 -3.55 18.28
CA ALA A 199 -12.89 -2.75 17.09
C ALA A 199 -12.83 -3.57 15.80
N LEU A 200 -11.84 -4.46 15.66
CA LEU A 200 -11.70 -5.32 14.48
C LEU A 200 -12.77 -6.41 14.42
N GLU A 201 -13.13 -7.01 15.55
CA GLU A 201 -14.20 -8.02 15.64
C GLU A 201 -15.55 -7.44 15.19
N VAL A 202 -15.90 -6.22 15.62
CA VAL A 202 -17.12 -5.52 15.18
C VAL A 202 -17.07 -5.22 13.69
N LEU A 203 -15.90 -4.88 13.13
CA LEU A 203 -15.70 -4.69 11.69
C LEU A 203 -15.67 -6.02 10.91
N GLN A 204 -15.89 -7.17 11.57
CA GLN A 204 -15.82 -8.52 10.98
C GLN A 204 -14.44 -8.81 10.36
N ILE A 205 -13.39 -8.22 10.94
CA ILE A 205 -12.00 -8.52 10.63
C ILE A 205 -11.53 -9.55 11.67
N GLU A 206 -11.35 -10.78 11.24
CA GLU A 206 -11.11 -11.96 12.07
C GLU A 206 -9.95 -11.77 13.07
N ARG A 207 -8.88 -11.09 12.63
CA ARG A 207 -7.74 -10.76 13.48
C ARG A 207 -6.96 -9.53 12.96
N ALA A 208 -6.29 -8.85 13.87
CA ALA A 208 -5.29 -7.85 13.49
C ALA A 208 -4.12 -8.52 12.76
N ARG A 209 -3.85 -8.05 11.56
CA ARG A 209 -2.67 -8.47 10.81
C ARG A 209 -1.46 -7.65 11.26
N THR A 210 -0.32 -8.31 11.37
CA THR A 210 0.94 -7.62 11.71
C THR A 210 1.47 -6.85 10.51
N ALA A 211 2.28 -5.83 10.77
CA ALA A 211 2.89 -5.01 9.71
C ALA A 211 3.63 -5.84 8.65
N LEU A 212 4.23 -6.96 9.05
CA LEU A 212 5.03 -7.80 8.18
C LEU A 212 4.21 -8.82 7.37
N GLU A 213 2.90 -8.91 7.57
CA GLU A 213 2.08 -9.79 6.76
C GLU A 213 2.02 -9.33 5.31
N ILE A 214 2.04 -10.30 4.42
CA ILE A 214 2.09 -10.05 2.98
C ILE A 214 0.72 -9.58 2.47
N GLN A 215 0.70 -8.60 1.59
CA GLN A 215 -0.53 -8.14 0.95
C GLN A 215 -1.19 -9.29 0.17
N PRO A 216 -2.54 -9.43 0.25
CA PRO A 216 -3.27 -10.50 -0.42
C PRO A 216 -3.28 -10.28 -1.93
N ARG A 217 -2.16 -10.59 -2.57
CA ARG A 217 -2.01 -10.56 -4.02
C ARG A 217 -1.74 -11.97 -4.54
N ARG A 218 -2.40 -12.32 -5.61
CA ARG A 218 -2.03 -13.43 -6.49
C ARG A 218 -1.46 -12.85 -7.78
N PRO A 219 -0.14 -12.72 -7.93
CA PRO A 219 0.49 -12.18 -9.15
C PRO A 219 0.12 -12.94 -10.41
N LEU A 220 -0.20 -14.20 -10.23
CA LEU A 220 -0.82 -15.12 -11.16
C LEU A 220 -1.98 -15.80 -10.41
N GLU A 221 -2.94 -16.40 -11.11
CA GLU A 221 -3.95 -17.29 -10.51
C GLU A 221 -3.34 -18.57 -9.91
N ILE A 222 -2.11 -18.46 -9.40
CA ILE A 222 -1.41 -19.53 -8.69
C ILE A 222 -1.86 -19.49 -7.24
N ALA A 223 -2.79 -20.36 -6.92
CA ALA A 223 -3.25 -20.58 -5.55
C ALA A 223 -2.23 -21.44 -4.82
N SER A 224 -1.38 -20.87 -3.98
CA SER A 224 -0.57 -21.60 -3.01
C SER A 224 -0.73 -20.98 -1.63
N GLU A 225 -0.96 -21.81 -0.63
CA GLU A 225 -1.00 -21.41 0.77
C GLU A 225 0.42 -21.35 1.39
N ASP A 226 1.43 -21.88 0.71
CA ASP A 226 2.81 -21.83 1.20
C ASP A 226 3.35 -20.38 1.17
N PRO A 227 3.71 -19.82 2.33
CA PRO A 227 4.16 -18.44 2.44
C PRO A 227 5.47 -18.18 1.66
N ARG A 228 6.30 -19.19 1.45
CA ARG A 228 7.56 -19.08 0.69
C ARG A 228 7.28 -18.91 -0.80
N ILE A 229 6.31 -19.65 -1.34
CA ILE A 229 5.85 -19.49 -2.74
C ILE A 229 5.31 -18.07 -2.92
N ARG A 230 4.44 -17.60 -2.02
CA ARG A 230 3.88 -16.26 -2.08
C ARG A 230 4.97 -15.18 -2.05
N ALA A 231 5.96 -15.33 -1.16
CA ALA A 231 7.07 -14.40 -1.08
C ALA A 231 7.91 -14.37 -2.37
N VAL A 232 8.20 -15.54 -2.96
CA VAL A 232 8.95 -15.64 -4.22
C VAL A 232 8.16 -15.04 -5.38
N LEU A 233 6.85 -15.26 -5.49
CA LEU A 233 6.00 -14.65 -6.52
C LEU A 233 6.01 -13.11 -6.43
N ILE A 234 5.96 -12.57 -5.22
CA ILE A 234 6.09 -11.11 -5.00
C ILE A 234 7.47 -10.60 -5.44
N MET A 235 8.53 -11.34 -5.16
CA MET A 235 9.87 -10.96 -5.61
C MET A 235 10.02 -11.03 -7.13
N MET A 236 9.47 -12.05 -7.78
CA MET A 236 9.43 -12.15 -9.23
C MET A 236 8.72 -10.94 -9.88
N ASP A 237 7.61 -10.51 -9.27
CA ASP A 237 6.86 -9.34 -9.74
C ASP A 237 7.62 -8.01 -9.52
N ARG A 238 8.42 -7.92 -8.47
CA ARG A 238 9.27 -6.75 -8.21
C ARG A 238 10.46 -6.64 -9.15
N HIS A 239 10.94 -7.76 -9.64
CA HIS A 239 12.08 -7.87 -10.54
C HIS A 239 11.65 -8.28 -11.94
N ILE A 240 10.63 -7.62 -12.45
CA ILE A 240 10.03 -7.89 -13.77
C ILE A 240 11.08 -7.84 -14.90
N GLU A 241 12.04 -6.95 -14.79
CA GLU A 241 13.16 -6.78 -15.73
C GLU A 241 14.11 -8.00 -15.76
N GLY A 242 13.88 -9.03 -14.93
CA GLY A 242 14.70 -10.24 -14.91
C GLY A 242 16.02 -10.09 -14.17
N THR A 243 16.17 -9.07 -13.33
CA THR A 243 17.40 -8.76 -12.60
C THR A 243 17.71 -9.73 -11.45
N ILE A 244 16.75 -10.54 -11.02
CA ILE A 244 16.93 -11.54 -9.95
C ILE A 244 16.97 -12.95 -10.54
N THR A 245 17.92 -13.76 -10.07
CA THR A 245 18.09 -15.14 -10.49
C THR A 245 17.31 -16.13 -9.62
N ILE A 246 17.02 -17.34 -10.14
CA ILE A 246 16.32 -18.39 -9.36
C ILE A 246 17.10 -18.78 -8.09
N PRO A 247 18.44 -18.90 -8.07
CA PRO A 247 19.19 -19.10 -6.83
C PRO A 247 19.02 -17.99 -5.80
N GLU A 248 18.92 -16.74 -6.23
CA GLU A 248 18.68 -15.60 -5.32
C GLU A 248 17.29 -15.62 -4.75
N LEU A 249 16.27 -15.92 -5.56
CA LEU A 249 14.90 -16.16 -5.11
C LEU A 249 14.85 -17.28 -4.06
N ALA A 250 15.56 -18.39 -4.27
CA ALA A 250 15.62 -19.48 -3.31
C ALA A 250 16.24 -19.04 -1.97
N ARG A 251 17.38 -18.37 -2.02
CA ARG A 251 18.07 -17.85 -0.83
C ARG A 251 17.22 -16.89 -0.01
N SER A 252 16.40 -16.07 -0.66
CA SER A 252 15.56 -15.09 0.01
C SER A 252 14.47 -15.70 0.91
N VAL A 253 14.12 -16.95 0.66
CA VAL A 253 13.12 -17.71 1.45
C VAL A 253 13.77 -18.87 2.23
N GLY A 254 15.11 -18.85 2.39
CA GLY A 254 15.85 -19.84 3.16
C GLY A 254 15.93 -21.23 2.50
N LEU A 255 15.79 -21.31 1.17
CA LEU A 255 15.84 -22.56 0.42
C LEU A 255 17.06 -22.63 -0.51
N SER A 256 17.52 -23.85 -0.79
CA SER A 256 18.39 -24.11 -1.94
C SER A 256 17.57 -24.06 -3.24
N ARG A 257 18.23 -23.81 -4.38
CA ARG A 257 17.60 -23.85 -5.71
C ARG A 257 16.77 -25.13 -5.92
N ARG A 258 17.32 -26.30 -5.60
CA ARG A 258 16.66 -27.58 -5.77
C ARG A 258 15.41 -27.75 -4.90
N GLN A 259 15.44 -27.22 -3.67
CA GLN A 259 14.30 -27.20 -2.78
C GLN A 259 13.20 -26.27 -3.31
N LEU A 260 13.56 -25.09 -3.81
CA LEU A 260 12.61 -24.17 -4.43
C LEU A 260 11.96 -24.77 -5.69
N GLU A 261 12.75 -25.40 -6.57
CA GLU A 261 12.24 -26.07 -7.79
C GLU A 261 11.25 -27.18 -7.43
N ARG A 262 11.55 -28.00 -6.42
CA ARG A 262 10.66 -29.05 -5.93
C ARG A 262 9.37 -28.49 -5.33
N LEU A 263 9.48 -27.44 -4.53
CA LEU A 263 8.33 -26.78 -3.91
C LEU A 263 7.43 -26.13 -4.95
N PHE A 264 7.98 -25.45 -5.96
CA PHE A 264 7.19 -24.89 -7.06
C PHE A 264 6.48 -25.98 -7.86
N LEU A 265 7.16 -27.09 -8.13
CA LEU A 265 6.58 -28.18 -8.88
C LEU A 265 5.40 -28.83 -8.13
N SER A 266 5.52 -29.04 -6.81
CA SER A 266 4.44 -29.59 -5.98
C SER A 266 3.23 -28.66 -5.84
N GLU A 267 3.47 -27.36 -5.72
CA GLU A 267 2.42 -26.39 -5.45
C GLU A 267 1.77 -25.77 -6.71
N THR A 268 2.51 -25.74 -7.81
CA THR A 268 2.09 -24.98 -9.01
C THR A 268 2.13 -25.80 -10.29
N ASN A 269 2.56 -27.04 -10.24
CA ASN A 269 2.85 -27.89 -11.41
C ASN A 269 3.79 -27.25 -12.45
N SER A 270 4.64 -26.32 -12.00
CA SER A 270 5.51 -25.54 -12.87
C SER A 270 6.85 -25.25 -12.20
N THR A 271 7.90 -25.07 -13.01
CA THR A 271 9.20 -24.66 -12.47
C THR A 271 9.21 -23.15 -12.13
N PRO A 272 10.04 -22.68 -11.17
CA PRO A 272 10.17 -21.26 -10.86
C PRO A 272 10.50 -20.41 -12.10
N ALA A 273 11.31 -20.90 -13.01
CA ALA A 273 11.70 -20.19 -14.24
C ALA A 273 10.51 -19.98 -15.20
N LEU A 274 9.66 -21.01 -15.36
CA LEU A 274 8.44 -20.90 -16.17
C LEU A 274 7.43 -19.96 -15.55
N VAL A 275 7.24 -20.04 -14.23
CA VAL A 275 6.38 -19.11 -13.49
C VAL A 275 6.88 -17.68 -13.62
N TYR A 276 8.17 -17.44 -13.45
CA TYR A 276 8.75 -16.10 -13.58
C TYR A 276 8.57 -15.53 -14.99
N ARG A 277 8.79 -16.36 -16.03
CA ARG A 277 8.50 -15.94 -17.40
C ARG A 277 7.03 -15.57 -17.60
N ARG A 278 6.10 -16.33 -16.99
CA ARG A 278 4.66 -16.03 -17.06
C ARG A 278 4.31 -14.71 -16.34
N VAL A 279 4.90 -14.45 -15.17
CA VAL A 279 4.75 -13.15 -14.45
C VAL A 279 5.15 -11.98 -15.36
N ARG A 280 6.30 -12.08 -16.03
CA ARG A 280 6.78 -11.06 -16.97
C ARG A 280 5.85 -10.85 -18.16
N LEU A 281 5.33 -11.93 -18.74
CA LEU A 281 4.39 -11.87 -19.86
C LEU A 281 3.04 -11.27 -19.47
N GLU A 282 2.52 -11.59 -18.28
CA GLU A 282 1.28 -10.96 -17.75
C GLU A 282 1.49 -9.44 -17.55
N ARG A 283 2.64 -9.03 -17.02
CA ARG A 283 2.97 -7.61 -16.91
C ARG A 283 3.07 -6.93 -18.27
N ALA A 284 3.75 -7.56 -19.22
CA ALA A 284 3.85 -7.06 -20.58
C ALA A 284 2.47 -6.90 -21.24
N LYS A 285 1.56 -7.85 -21.02
CA LYS A 285 0.16 -7.78 -21.48
C LYS A 285 -0.56 -6.56 -20.90
N GLN A 286 -0.40 -6.29 -19.59
CA GLN A 286 -1.00 -5.11 -18.95
C GLN A 286 -0.48 -3.80 -19.57
N VAL A 287 0.86 -3.67 -19.73
CA VAL A 287 1.46 -2.49 -20.35
C VAL A 287 0.99 -2.31 -21.80
N LEU A 288 0.90 -3.42 -22.53
CA LEU A 288 0.42 -3.43 -23.92
C LEU A 288 -1.02 -2.90 -24.06
N LEU A 289 -1.88 -3.24 -23.09
CA LEU A 289 -3.29 -2.80 -23.05
C LEU A 289 -3.46 -1.36 -22.58
N GLN A 290 -2.53 -0.82 -21.80
CA GLN A 290 -2.62 0.49 -21.16
C GLN A 290 -1.78 1.57 -21.83
N SER A 291 -0.89 1.21 -22.78
CA SER A 291 0.04 2.14 -23.41
C SER A 291 0.18 1.91 -24.92
N LYS A 292 0.66 2.95 -25.61
CA LYS A 292 1.08 2.87 -27.02
C LYS A 292 2.59 2.62 -27.16
N ALA A 293 3.29 2.24 -26.10
CA ALA A 293 4.73 2.00 -26.11
C ALA A 293 5.13 0.99 -27.22
N PRO A 294 6.26 1.18 -27.88
CA PRO A 294 6.80 0.22 -28.86
C PRO A 294 6.99 -1.17 -28.24
N LEU A 295 6.75 -2.23 -29.03
CA LEU A 295 6.88 -3.60 -28.53
C LEU A 295 8.29 -3.94 -28.04
N ILE A 296 9.30 -3.30 -28.61
CA ILE A 296 10.70 -3.49 -28.16
C ILE A 296 10.92 -2.94 -26.75
N GLU A 297 10.37 -1.78 -26.43
CA GLU A 297 10.45 -1.19 -25.10
C GLU A 297 9.75 -2.08 -24.07
N ILE A 298 8.50 -2.50 -24.39
CA ILE A 298 7.76 -3.43 -23.50
C ILE A 298 8.53 -4.73 -23.28
N ALA A 299 9.18 -5.27 -24.31
CA ALA A 299 10.00 -6.47 -24.21
C ALA A 299 11.18 -6.26 -23.23
N LEU A 300 11.93 -5.18 -23.42
CA LEU A 300 13.10 -4.84 -22.59
C LEU A 300 12.67 -4.57 -21.14
N ASP A 301 11.66 -3.77 -20.91
CA ASP A 301 11.13 -3.42 -19.58
C ASP A 301 10.57 -4.63 -18.82
N THR A 302 10.22 -5.70 -19.54
CA THR A 302 9.74 -6.95 -18.96
C THR A 302 10.78 -8.08 -19.03
N GLY A 303 12.06 -7.73 -19.23
CA GLY A 303 13.20 -8.62 -19.12
C GLY A 303 13.39 -9.59 -20.29
N PHE A 304 12.87 -9.25 -21.47
CA PHE A 304 13.16 -10.00 -22.70
C PHE A 304 14.27 -9.30 -23.48
N GLU A 305 15.22 -10.07 -23.99
CA GLU A 305 16.38 -9.53 -24.71
C GLU A 305 16.01 -8.86 -26.05
N ASN A 306 14.92 -9.29 -26.68
CA ASN A 306 14.46 -8.73 -27.94
C ASN A 306 12.96 -8.99 -28.18
N ALA A 307 12.38 -8.20 -29.10
CA ALA A 307 10.96 -8.27 -29.45
C ALA A 307 10.55 -9.60 -30.10
N SER A 308 11.45 -10.29 -30.78
CA SER A 308 11.15 -11.58 -31.43
C SER A 308 10.99 -12.69 -30.42
N HIS A 309 11.89 -12.78 -29.44
CA HIS A 309 11.79 -13.73 -28.33
C HIS A 309 10.54 -13.44 -27.48
N PHE A 310 10.29 -12.16 -27.17
CA PHE A 310 9.09 -11.73 -26.47
C PHE A 310 7.81 -12.15 -27.21
N SER A 311 7.69 -11.81 -28.50
CA SER A 311 6.47 -12.10 -29.31
C SER A 311 6.18 -13.59 -29.40
N ARG A 312 7.23 -14.41 -29.53
CA ARG A 312 7.09 -15.87 -29.55
C ARG A 312 6.60 -16.41 -28.20
N ALA A 313 7.22 -15.99 -27.10
CA ALA A 313 6.83 -16.38 -25.75
C ALA A 313 5.40 -15.90 -25.42
N PHE A 314 5.04 -14.70 -25.83
CA PHE A 314 3.71 -14.11 -25.64
C PHE A 314 2.64 -14.94 -26.39
N LYS A 315 2.89 -15.27 -27.68
CA LYS A 315 1.97 -16.09 -28.48
C LYS A 315 1.80 -17.50 -27.88
N GLN A 316 2.89 -18.09 -27.40
CA GLN A 316 2.82 -19.42 -26.72
C GLN A 316 1.95 -19.38 -25.47
N THR A 317 1.96 -18.27 -24.72
CA THR A 317 1.25 -18.16 -23.44
C THR A 317 -0.20 -17.72 -23.62
N PHE A 318 -0.48 -16.80 -24.56
CA PHE A 318 -1.80 -16.16 -24.72
C PHE A 318 -2.53 -16.56 -26.02
N GLY A 319 -1.95 -17.41 -26.85
CA GLY A 319 -2.55 -17.85 -28.12
C GLY A 319 -2.50 -16.85 -29.27
N GLN A 320 -2.17 -15.58 -29.01
CA GLN A 320 -2.10 -14.50 -29.97
C GLN A 320 -0.83 -13.66 -29.80
N THR A 321 -0.42 -12.95 -30.85
CA THR A 321 0.77 -12.08 -30.78
C THR A 321 0.44 -10.76 -30.04
N PRO A 322 1.45 -10.06 -29.50
CA PRO A 322 1.25 -8.73 -28.91
C PRO A 322 0.58 -7.75 -29.88
N THR A 323 0.95 -7.79 -31.16
CA THR A 323 0.37 -6.93 -32.21
C THR A 323 -1.11 -7.23 -32.43
N GLN A 324 -1.48 -8.51 -32.47
CA GLN A 324 -2.88 -8.91 -32.63
C GLN A 324 -3.73 -8.48 -31.43
N LEU A 325 -3.22 -8.64 -30.21
CA LEU A 325 -3.92 -8.18 -29.01
C LEU A 325 -4.12 -6.67 -29.01
N ARG A 326 -3.11 -5.88 -29.43
CA ARG A 326 -3.23 -4.42 -29.51
C ARG A 326 -4.24 -3.98 -30.56
N ALA A 327 -4.28 -4.65 -31.73
CA ALA A 327 -5.22 -4.34 -32.80
C ALA A 327 -6.68 -4.59 -32.39
N SER A 328 -6.97 -5.66 -31.64
CA SER A 328 -8.32 -5.98 -31.17
C SER A 328 -8.91 -5.01 -30.14
N MET A 329 -8.18 -4.00 -29.72
CA MET A 329 -8.67 -2.93 -28.81
C MET A 329 -8.95 -1.62 -29.52
N THR A 330 -8.65 -1.53 -30.82
CA THR A 330 -8.80 -0.29 -31.60
C THR A 330 -10.09 -0.34 -32.44
N ASP A 331 -10.73 -1.51 -32.48
CA ASP A 331 -12.06 -1.75 -33.05
C ASP A 331 -13.12 -1.73 -31.93
#